data_32318fdb4fde55bcab5085d3fa930877
#
_entry.id   32318fdb4fde55bcab5085d3fa930877
#
_cell.length_a   1.000
_cell.length_b   1.000
_cell.length_c   1.000
_cell.angle_alpha   90.00
_cell.angle_beta   90.00
_cell.angle_gamma   90.00
#
_symmetry.space_group_name_H-M   'P 1'
#
loop_
_entity.id
_entity.type
_entity.pdbx_description
1 polymer ?
#
loop_
_entity_poly.entity_id
_entity_poly.type
_entity_poly.pdbx_seq_one_letter_code
_entity_poly.pdbx_strand_id
1 'polypeptide(L)'
;MYRRPQCVKHILKVFIPLLVIPCLIKLTLVWRNGDKRPLCPSRFNATTFLMQPASPCDSGGPFLVLLVTSSPEQFEARSVIRQTWGSERRTAGRGRSVTYFLLGRGRERQERIWREGEAHGDIIQGDFDDTYYNLTCKVLLGLQWLCNSCPSATFVMKTDSDMFVNTDYLLELLSREPRRRDLFTGFIMDQSWPIRNIFSKWYVSAAEFPMQMYPPFCSGTGYVLSTDLACRVWNISRAVPLFKLEDVYVGLCLAELKVKPLDIHDRPVFHSYRVPFSICSYRQLVTSHRVTPTEQADYWRQLQASGNEKCPGD
;
A
#
# COMPACT_ATOMS: atom_id res chain seq x y z
N MET A 1 29.81 66.10 7.75
CA MET A 1 28.34 66.03 7.75
C MET A 1 27.90 65.13 6.60
N TYR A 2 27.65 63.85 6.86
CA TYR A 2 27.18 62.89 5.83
C TYR A 2 25.69 62.63 6.05
N ARG A 3 24.82 63.06 5.15
CA ARG A 3 23.40 62.75 5.15
C ARG A 3 23.21 61.32 4.63
N ARG A 4 22.68 60.42 5.46
CA ARG A 4 22.21 59.10 5.04
C ARG A 4 20.90 59.22 4.25
N PRO A 5 20.73 58.48 3.14
CA PRO A 5 19.54 58.60 2.30
C PRO A 5 18.32 57.92 3.01
N GLN A 6 17.22 58.69 3.13
CA GLN A 6 15.93 58.21 3.70
C GLN A 6 15.23 57.15 2.82
N CYS A 7 15.73 56.81 1.66
CA CYS A 7 15.10 55.93 0.68
C CYS A 7 15.04 54.46 1.12
N VAL A 8 15.96 53.98 1.97
CA VAL A 8 16.04 52.57 2.39
C VAL A 8 14.95 52.18 3.38
N LYS A 9 14.44 53.15 4.17
CA LYS A 9 13.42 52.88 5.19
C LYS A 9 12.02 52.66 4.61
N HIS A 10 11.72 53.20 3.42
CA HIS A 10 10.43 52.99 2.76
C HIS A 10 10.31 51.67 2.00
N ILE A 11 11.42 51.19 1.43
CA ILE A 11 11.48 49.92 0.70
C ILE A 11 11.26 48.73 1.65
N LEU A 12 11.85 48.74 2.85
CA LEU A 12 11.67 47.69 3.85
C LEU A 12 10.22 47.62 4.42
N LYS A 13 9.51 48.78 4.49
CA LYS A 13 8.14 48.81 5.02
C LYS A 13 7.07 48.31 4.05
N VAL A 14 7.36 48.32 2.73
CA VAL A 14 6.40 47.90 1.70
C VAL A 14 6.64 46.44 1.26
N PHE A 15 7.91 45.99 1.18
CA PHE A 15 8.25 44.64 0.71
C PHE A 15 8.06 43.53 1.77
N ILE A 16 8.24 43.83 3.07
CA ILE A 16 8.01 42.84 4.14
C ILE A 16 6.53 42.44 4.24
N PRO A 17 5.52 43.33 4.22
CA PRO A 17 4.12 42.92 4.21
C PRO A 17 3.70 42.18 2.95
N LEU A 18 4.27 42.50 1.77
CA LEU A 18 3.93 41.84 0.50
C LEU A 18 4.42 40.39 0.40
N LEU A 19 5.46 40.02 1.13
CA LEU A 19 5.95 38.63 1.20
C LEU A 19 5.39 37.85 2.38
N VAL A 20 5.12 38.51 3.50
CA VAL A 20 4.61 37.85 4.73
C VAL A 20 3.12 37.54 4.60
N ILE A 21 2.32 38.40 3.98
CA ILE A 21 0.87 38.21 3.80
C ILE A 21 0.56 36.97 2.95
N PRO A 22 1.19 36.74 1.77
CA PRO A 22 0.97 35.51 1.02
C PRO A 22 1.44 34.24 1.74
N CYS A 23 2.53 34.32 2.53
CA CYS A 23 3.00 33.21 3.35
C CYS A 23 2.01 32.90 4.49
N LEU A 24 1.48 33.94 5.17
CA LEU A 24 0.47 33.76 6.21
C LEU A 24 -0.87 33.27 5.62
N ILE A 25 -1.27 33.74 4.44
CA ILE A 25 -2.46 33.25 3.74
C ILE A 25 -2.25 31.81 3.29
N LYS A 26 -1.08 31.43 2.77
CA LYS A 26 -0.74 30.03 2.49
C LYS A 26 -0.74 29.17 3.74
N LEU A 27 -0.14 29.66 4.85
CA LEU A 27 -0.16 28.95 6.14
C LEU A 27 -1.58 28.77 6.67
N THR A 28 -2.42 29.80 6.61
CA THR A 28 -3.81 29.72 7.08
C THR A 28 -4.67 28.86 6.15
N LEU A 29 -4.41 28.84 4.84
CA LEU A 29 -5.07 27.95 3.89
C LEU A 29 -4.62 26.49 4.06
N VAL A 30 -3.35 26.26 4.33
CA VAL A 30 -2.81 24.92 4.69
C VAL A 30 -3.40 24.48 6.04
N TRP A 31 -3.50 25.37 7.00
CA TRP A 31 -4.09 25.08 8.31
C TRP A 31 -5.61 24.84 8.24
N ARG A 32 -6.32 25.58 7.39
CA ARG A 32 -7.77 25.43 7.15
C ARG A 32 -8.11 24.19 6.30
N ASN A 33 -7.23 23.79 5.39
CA ASN A 33 -7.41 22.62 4.52
C ASN A 33 -6.83 21.32 5.10
N GLY A 34 -6.03 21.41 6.19
CA GLY A 34 -5.43 20.23 6.82
C GLY A 34 -6.42 19.30 7.51
N ASP A 35 -7.66 19.74 7.79
CA ASP A 35 -8.52 19.03 8.74
C ASP A 35 -9.92 18.65 8.23
N LYS A 36 -10.25 18.83 6.94
CA LYS A 36 -11.65 18.64 6.48
C LYS A 36 -11.83 17.91 5.15
N ARG A 37 -10.95 16.97 4.79
CA ARG A 37 -11.32 16.04 3.72
C ARG A 37 -11.90 14.79 4.37
N PRO A 38 -13.13 14.39 4.06
CA PRO A 38 -13.66 13.13 4.58
C PRO A 38 -12.77 12.01 4.05
N LEU A 39 -12.06 11.37 4.97
CA LEU A 39 -11.46 10.05 4.75
C LEU A 39 -12.65 9.12 4.50
N CYS A 40 -12.82 8.56 3.34
CA CYS A 40 -13.95 7.72 2.97
C CYS A 40 -15.35 8.34 3.27
N PRO A 41 -16.41 7.93 2.63
CA PRO A 41 -17.77 8.24 3.08
C PRO A 41 -17.91 7.86 4.55
N SER A 42 -18.44 8.75 5.36
CA SER A 42 -18.45 8.75 6.84
C SER A 42 -19.13 7.54 7.53
N ARG A 43 -19.53 6.55 6.79
CA ARG A 43 -19.92 5.20 7.22
C ARG A 43 -19.49 4.22 6.14
N PHE A 44 -18.44 3.46 6.41
CA PHE A 44 -18.03 2.31 5.59
C PHE A 44 -19.08 1.18 5.66
N ASN A 45 -20.35 1.51 5.47
CA ASN A 45 -21.46 0.56 5.48
C ASN A 45 -21.74 -0.06 4.10
N ALA A 46 -20.76 -0.42 3.35
CA ALA A 46 -20.69 -0.90 1.97
C ALA A 46 -20.07 0.16 1.06
N THR A 47 -18.79 0.05 0.80
CA THR A 47 -18.16 0.81 -0.29
C THR A 47 -18.84 0.37 -1.58
N THR A 48 -19.37 1.31 -2.32
CA THR A 48 -19.94 1.03 -3.63
C THR A 48 -18.81 0.67 -4.58
N PHE A 49 -18.82 -0.55 -5.10
CA PHE A 49 -17.91 -0.92 -6.17
C PHE A 49 -18.36 -0.27 -7.47
N LEU A 50 -17.47 0.45 -8.13
CA LEU A 50 -17.66 0.92 -9.51
C LEU A 50 -17.33 -0.18 -10.51
N MET A 51 -16.38 -1.06 -10.14
CA MET A 51 -15.98 -2.21 -10.92
C MET A 51 -15.45 -3.31 -10.00
N GLN A 52 -15.71 -4.54 -10.35
CA GLN A 52 -15.12 -5.72 -9.70
C GLN A 52 -15.02 -6.87 -10.70
N PRO A 53 -14.10 -7.83 -10.49
CA PRO A 53 -13.98 -9.03 -11.30
C PRO A 53 -15.28 -9.82 -11.38
N ALA A 54 -15.67 -10.23 -12.58
CA ALA A 54 -16.93 -10.96 -12.81
C ALA A 54 -16.88 -12.41 -12.26
N SER A 55 -15.72 -13.04 -12.29
CA SER A 55 -15.51 -14.43 -11.84
C SER A 55 -14.29 -14.49 -10.91
N PRO A 56 -14.44 -13.98 -9.68
CA PRO A 56 -13.37 -14.08 -8.72
C PRO A 56 -13.28 -15.51 -8.17
N CYS A 57 -12.08 -16.03 -8.05
CA CYS A 57 -11.79 -17.27 -7.32
C CYS A 57 -12.64 -18.50 -7.72
N ASP A 58 -12.18 -19.24 -8.72
CA ASP A 58 -12.73 -20.52 -9.13
C ASP A 58 -12.83 -21.52 -7.95
N SER A 59 -13.62 -22.59 -8.16
CA SER A 59 -13.77 -23.71 -7.23
C SER A 59 -12.38 -24.26 -6.82
N GLY A 60 -12.05 -24.11 -5.54
CA GLY A 60 -10.76 -24.51 -4.97
C GLY A 60 -9.95 -23.37 -4.38
N GLY A 61 -10.28 -22.11 -4.68
CA GLY A 61 -9.64 -20.91 -4.18
C GLY A 61 -8.13 -20.78 -4.53
N PRO A 62 -7.59 -19.55 -4.68
CA PRO A 62 -6.16 -19.35 -4.80
C PRO A 62 -5.47 -19.57 -3.45
N PHE A 63 -4.23 -20.01 -3.49
CA PHE A 63 -3.40 -20.06 -2.29
C PHE A 63 -3.00 -18.65 -1.82
N LEU A 64 -2.74 -17.73 -2.78
CA LEU A 64 -2.38 -16.35 -2.51
C LEU A 64 -3.14 -15.40 -3.43
N VAL A 65 -3.79 -14.40 -2.84
CA VAL A 65 -4.33 -13.24 -3.56
C VAL A 65 -3.37 -12.06 -3.38
N LEU A 66 -2.94 -11.45 -4.47
CA LEU A 66 -2.18 -10.20 -4.47
C LEU A 66 -3.16 -9.04 -4.68
N LEU A 67 -3.31 -8.16 -3.70
CA LEU A 67 -4.06 -6.91 -3.77
C LEU A 67 -3.07 -5.76 -3.97
N VAL A 68 -2.94 -5.29 -5.20
CA VAL A 68 -1.98 -4.25 -5.57
C VAL A 68 -2.64 -2.90 -5.57
N THR A 69 -2.24 -1.99 -4.68
CA THR A 69 -2.71 -0.61 -4.71
C THR A 69 -2.04 0.13 -5.87
N SER A 70 -2.86 0.70 -6.73
CA SER A 70 -2.42 1.47 -7.90
C SER A 70 -3.20 2.77 -8.01
N SER A 71 -2.63 3.78 -8.67
CA SER A 71 -3.40 4.98 -9.02
C SER A 71 -4.01 4.86 -10.43
N PRO A 72 -5.06 5.64 -10.74
CA PRO A 72 -5.68 5.67 -12.05
C PRO A 72 -4.70 5.87 -13.22
N GLU A 73 -3.62 6.60 -13.00
CA GLU A 73 -2.61 6.92 -14.02
C GLU A 73 -1.61 5.80 -14.31
N GLN A 74 -1.44 4.86 -13.40
CA GLN A 74 -0.36 3.86 -13.42
C GLN A 74 -0.66 2.65 -14.33
N PHE A 75 -1.15 2.88 -15.56
CA PHE A 75 -1.45 1.82 -16.53
C PHE A 75 -0.21 0.98 -16.87
N GLU A 76 0.95 1.63 -17.06
CA GLU A 76 2.20 0.94 -17.38
C GLU A 76 2.62 0.02 -16.22
N ALA A 77 2.58 0.49 -14.99
CA ALA A 77 2.91 -0.32 -13.82
C ALA A 77 2.02 -1.56 -13.73
N ARG A 78 0.69 -1.40 -13.88
CA ARG A 78 -0.24 -2.54 -13.89
C ARG A 78 0.06 -3.52 -15.04
N SER A 79 0.35 -3.01 -16.23
CA SER A 79 0.70 -3.83 -17.38
C SER A 79 1.95 -4.67 -17.12
N VAL A 80 3.00 -4.05 -16.59
CA VAL A 80 4.26 -4.74 -16.25
C VAL A 80 4.04 -5.77 -15.15
N ILE A 81 3.28 -5.44 -14.11
CA ILE A 81 2.98 -6.37 -13.02
C ILE A 81 2.26 -7.63 -13.56
N ARG A 82 1.26 -7.48 -14.45
CA ARG A 82 0.57 -8.60 -15.09
C ARG A 82 1.52 -9.51 -15.88
N GLN A 83 2.55 -8.93 -16.47
CA GLN A 83 3.54 -9.66 -17.30
C GLN A 83 4.71 -10.24 -16.49
N THR A 84 4.83 -9.88 -15.21
CA THR A 84 5.95 -10.23 -14.36
C THR A 84 5.50 -10.96 -13.09
N TRP A 85 5.81 -10.44 -11.96
CA TRP A 85 5.56 -11.04 -10.66
C TRP A 85 4.08 -11.15 -10.27
N GLY A 86 3.21 -10.36 -10.87
CA GLY A 86 1.76 -10.42 -10.67
C GLY A 86 1.04 -11.34 -11.66
N SER A 87 1.73 -11.99 -12.60
CA SER A 87 1.10 -12.98 -13.48
C SER A 87 0.52 -14.13 -12.68
N GLU A 88 -0.63 -14.67 -13.12
CA GLU A 88 -1.19 -15.88 -12.50
C GLU A 88 -0.17 -17.01 -12.54
N ARG A 89 0.09 -17.61 -11.38
CA ARG A 89 1.06 -18.71 -11.24
C ARG A 89 0.41 -19.91 -10.60
N ARG A 90 0.71 -21.06 -11.19
CA ARG A 90 0.38 -22.38 -10.63
C ARG A 90 1.67 -23.14 -10.43
N THR A 91 2.15 -23.18 -9.21
CA THR A 91 3.36 -23.91 -8.88
C THR A 91 2.96 -25.25 -8.26
N ALA A 92 3.47 -26.36 -8.84
CA ALA A 92 3.18 -27.69 -8.33
C ALA A 92 3.55 -27.80 -6.84
N GLY A 93 2.58 -28.21 -6.01
CA GLY A 93 2.75 -28.31 -4.55
C GLY A 93 2.74 -27.01 -3.75
N ARG A 94 2.73 -25.84 -4.42
CA ARG A 94 2.75 -24.51 -3.74
C ARG A 94 1.46 -23.70 -3.91
N GLY A 95 0.54 -24.16 -4.76
CA GLY A 95 -0.75 -23.53 -4.99
C GLY A 95 -0.76 -22.46 -6.11
N ARG A 96 -1.90 -21.77 -6.24
CA ARG A 96 -2.16 -20.76 -7.28
C ARG A 96 -2.10 -19.34 -6.66
N SER A 97 -1.44 -18.41 -7.34
CA SER A 97 -1.54 -16.98 -7.03
C SER A 97 -2.30 -16.22 -8.09
N VAL A 98 -3.09 -15.22 -7.68
CA VAL A 98 -3.86 -14.32 -8.55
C VAL A 98 -3.68 -12.87 -8.09
N THR A 99 -3.72 -11.94 -9.04
CA THR A 99 -3.49 -10.51 -8.77
C THR A 99 -4.72 -9.70 -9.12
N TYR A 100 -5.07 -8.77 -8.23
CA TYR A 100 -6.10 -7.75 -8.45
C TYR A 100 -5.56 -6.37 -8.10
N PHE A 101 -5.98 -5.36 -8.88
CA PHE A 101 -5.56 -3.98 -8.70
C PHE A 101 -6.65 -3.17 -8.00
N LEU A 102 -6.28 -2.49 -6.92
CA LEU A 102 -7.19 -1.64 -6.14
C LEU A 102 -7.10 -0.19 -6.60
N LEU A 103 -8.20 0.39 -7.04
CA LEU A 103 -8.29 1.76 -7.52
C LEU A 103 -9.45 2.52 -6.86
N GLY A 104 -9.30 3.85 -6.76
CA GLY A 104 -10.42 4.78 -6.59
C GLY A 104 -10.92 5.30 -7.94
N ARG A 105 -11.69 6.41 -7.94
CA ARG A 105 -12.23 7.04 -9.15
C ARG A 105 -11.14 7.49 -10.10
N GLY A 106 -11.33 7.22 -11.38
CA GLY A 106 -10.41 7.57 -12.46
C GLY A 106 -10.55 9.00 -13.00
N ARG A 107 -11.61 9.73 -12.63
CA ARG A 107 -11.93 11.05 -13.17
C ARG A 107 -11.83 11.06 -14.69
N GLU A 108 -10.96 11.89 -15.28
CA GLU A 108 -10.75 11.97 -16.73
C GLU A 108 -10.26 10.67 -17.37
N ARG A 109 -9.73 9.72 -16.57
CA ARG A 109 -9.22 8.43 -17.04
C ARG A 109 -10.21 7.28 -16.87
N GLN A 110 -11.43 7.57 -16.40
CA GLN A 110 -12.40 6.54 -16.03
C GLN A 110 -12.73 5.63 -17.21
N GLU A 111 -12.92 6.17 -18.39
CA GLU A 111 -13.20 5.40 -19.61
C GLU A 111 -12.06 4.41 -19.95
N ARG A 112 -10.81 4.84 -19.78
CA ARG A 112 -9.65 3.98 -20.01
C ARG A 112 -9.55 2.87 -18.96
N ILE A 113 -9.91 3.15 -17.70
CA ILE A 113 -9.94 2.15 -16.63
C ILE A 113 -11.02 1.10 -16.93
N TRP A 114 -12.19 1.50 -17.40
CA TRP A 114 -13.25 0.56 -17.77
C TRP A 114 -12.78 -0.40 -18.87
N ARG A 115 -12.19 0.12 -19.94
CA ARG A 115 -11.63 -0.72 -21.02
C ARG A 115 -10.54 -1.66 -20.52
N GLU A 116 -9.68 -1.18 -19.61
CA GLU A 116 -8.66 -2.02 -18.98
C GLU A 116 -9.31 -3.14 -18.14
N GLY A 117 -10.32 -2.81 -17.34
CA GLY A 117 -11.04 -3.76 -16.52
C GLY A 117 -11.81 -4.81 -17.34
N GLU A 118 -12.43 -4.41 -18.46
CA GLU A 118 -13.08 -5.32 -19.40
C GLU A 118 -12.07 -6.26 -20.06
N ALA A 119 -10.89 -5.75 -20.42
CA ALA A 119 -9.85 -6.54 -21.10
C ALA A 119 -9.17 -7.56 -20.17
N HIS A 120 -9.00 -7.24 -18.88
CA HIS A 120 -8.20 -8.05 -17.96
C HIS A 120 -9.01 -8.71 -16.83
N GLY A 121 -10.16 -8.16 -16.46
CA GLY A 121 -11.02 -8.74 -15.41
C GLY A 121 -10.42 -8.73 -14.00
N ASP A 122 -9.44 -7.87 -13.73
CA ASP A 122 -8.61 -7.88 -12.52
C ASP A 122 -8.62 -6.56 -11.73
N ILE A 123 -9.55 -5.65 -12.05
CA ILE A 123 -9.67 -4.36 -11.36
C ILE A 123 -10.80 -4.39 -10.34
N ILE A 124 -10.48 -3.96 -9.11
CA ILE A 124 -11.42 -3.69 -8.03
C ILE A 124 -11.42 -2.17 -7.82
N GLN A 125 -12.46 -1.48 -8.25
CA GLN A 125 -12.57 -0.04 -8.19
C GLN A 125 -13.66 0.41 -7.24
N GLY A 126 -13.34 1.35 -6.34
CA GLY A 126 -14.29 1.93 -5.40
C GLY A 126 -14.70 3.35 -5.74
N ASP A 127 -15.87 3.75 -5.21
CA ASP A 127 -16.47 5.07 -5.41
C ASP A 127 -15.94 6.11 -4.40
N PHE A 128 -14.63 6.38 -4.44
CA PHE A 128 -13.95 7.41 -3.66
C PHE A 128 -12.83 8.07 -4.46
N ASP A 129 -12.42 9.27 -4.07
CA ASP A 129 -11.28 9.96 -4.69
C ASP A 129 -9.98 9.20 -4.45
N ASP A 130 -9.25 8.87 -5.52
CA ASP A 130 -7.96 8.17 -5.45
C ASP A 130 -6.87 9.13 -4.98
N THR A 131 -6.63 9.16 -3.68
CA THR A 131 -5.62 10.00 -3.03
C THR A 131 -4.83 9.20 -2.01
N TYR A 132 -3.64 9.69 -1.65
CA TYR A 132 -2.81 9.07 -0.62
C TYR A 132 -3.55 8.89 0.72
N TYR A 133 -4.35 9.87 1.13
CA TYR A 133 -5.10 9.80 2.39
C TYR A 133 -6.35 8.91 2.34
N ASN A 134 -6.75 8.46 1.15
CA ASN A 134 -7.82 7.48 0.96
C ASN A 134 -7.27 6.06 0.74
N LEU A 135 -5.97 5.83 0.97
CA LEU A 135 -5.35 4.52 0.84
C LEU A 135 -5.97 3.49 1.81
N THR A 136 -6.31 3.92 3.02
CA THR A 136 -7.06 3.10 3.98
C THR A 136 -8.38 2.61 3.40
N CYS A 137 -9.14 3.49 2.73
CA CYS A 137 -10.38 3.13 2.06
C CYS A 137 -10.16 2.12 0.94
N LYS A 138 -9.10 2.32 0.16
CA LYS A 138 -8.73 1.45 -0.95
C LYS A 138 -8.41 0.04 -0.46
N VAL A 139 -7.64 -0.09 0.61
CA VAL A 139 -7.29 -1.39 1.18
C VAL A 139 -8.51 -2.05 1.82
N LEU A 140 -9.32 -1.32 2.57
CA LEU A 140 -10.57 -1.85 3.13
C LEU A 140 -11.55 -2.34 2.05
N LEU A 141 -11.62 -1.65 0.89
CA LEU A 141 -12.38 -2.11 -0.27
C LEU A 141 -11.87 -3.48 -0.76
N GLY A 142 -10.55 -3.63 -0.87
CA GLY A 142 -9.91 -4.89 -1.26
C GLY A 142 -10.21 -6.03 -0.27
N LEU A 143 -10.13 -5.75 1.04
CA LEU A 143 -10.47 -6.73 2.07
C LEU A 143 -11.95 -7.09 2.05
N GLN A 144 -12.85 -6.11 1.86
CA GLN A 144 -14.28 -6.35 1.67
C GLN A 144 -14.54 -7.30 0.51
N TRP A 145 -13.94 -7.00 -0.64
CA TRP A 145 -14.07 -7.82 -1.85
C TRP A 145 -13.53 -9.23 -1.60
N LEU A 146 -12.35 -9.37 -1.02
CA LEU A 146 -11.75 -10.67 -0.67
C LEU A 146 -12.71 -11.52 0.15
N CYS A 147 -13.26 -10.95 1.22
CA CYS A 147 -14.13 -11.70 2.14
C CYS A 147 -15.46 -12.11 1.51
N ASN A 148 -15.98 -11.32 0.59
CA ASN A 148 -17.28 -11.59 -0.04
C ASN A 148 -17.14 -12.49 -1.28
N SER A 149 -16.06 -12.29 -2.06
CA SER A 149 -15.92 -12.86 -3.39
C SER A 149 -14.84 -13.94 -3.49
N CYS A 150 -13.91 -13.99 -2.51
CA CYS A 150 -12.79 -14.92 -2.52
C CYS A 150 -12.44 -15.50 -1.12
N PRO A 151 -13.43 -15.92 -0.31
CA PRO A 151 -13.21 -16.37 1.07
C PRO A 151 -12.41 -17.67 1.17
N SER A 152 -12.31 -18.42 0.08
CA SER A 152 -11.55 -19.68 -0.01
C SER A 152 -10.04 -19.49 -0.26
N ALA A 153 -9.58 -18.27 -0.51
CA ALA A 153 -8.15 -17.99 -0.55
C ALA A 153 -7.47 -18.32 0.79
N THR A 154 -6.23 -18.81 0.75
CA THR A 154 -5.50 -19.10 2.00
C THR A 154 -4.87 -17.83 2.56
N PHE A 155 -4.20 -17.07 1.71
CA PHE A 155 -3.50 -15.85 2.08
C PHE A 155 -3.85 -14.70 1.15
N VAL A 156 -3.69 -13.48 1.65
CA VAL A 156 -3.72 -12.25 0.87
C VAL A 156 -2.48 -11.42 1.15
N MET A 157 -1.86 -10.91 0.12
CA MET A 157 -0.79 -9.90 0.22
C MET A 157 -1.32 -8.56 -0.26
N LYS A 158 -1.25 -7.51 0.56
CA LYS A 158 -1.34 -6.13 0.09
C LYS A 158 0.05 -5.66 -0.30
N THR A 159 0.16 -5.02 -1.44
CA THR A 159 1.42 -4.38 -1.88
C THR A 159 1.14 -3.16 -2.77
N ASP A 160 2.16 -2.35 -3.04
CA ASP A 160 2.07 -1.16 -3.89
C ASP A 160 2.60 -1.46 -5.31
N SER A 161 2.17 -0.68 -6.30
CA SER A 161 2.56 -0.89 -7.71
C SER A 161 4.02 -0.51 -8.02
N ASP A 162 4.72 0.20 -7.13
CA ASP A 162 6.14 0.53 -7.23
C ASP A 162 7.05 -0.46 -6.46
N MET A 163 6.49 -1.63 -6.15
CA MET A 163 7.20 -2.74 -5.50
C MET A 163 7.64 -3.77 -6.54
N PHE A 164 8.81 -4.36 -6.32
CA PHE A 164 9.15 -5.67 -6.86
C PHE A 164 8.77 -6.73 -5.83
N VAL A 165 8.04 -7.75 -6.26
CA VAL A 165 7.64 -8.89 -5.42
C VAL A 165 8.18 -10.17 -6.03
N ASN A 166 9.00 -10.93 -5.29
CA ASN A 166 9.36 -12.28 -5.69
C ASN A 166 8.25 -13.25 -5.28
N THR A 167 7.24 -13.36 -6.13
CA THR A 167 6.05 -14.17 -5.87
C THR A 167 6.39 -15.66 -5.75
N ASP A 168 7.36 -16.15 -6.50
CA ASP A 168 7.78 -17.56 -6.44
C ASP A 168 8.39 -17.89 -5.05
N TYR A 169 9.26 -17.02 -4.55
CA TYR A 169 9.85 -17.17 -3.23
C TYR A 169 8.83 -16.99 -2.11
N LEU A 170 7.91 -16.02 -2.26
CA LEU A 170 6.81 -15.84 -1.31
C LEU A 170 5.92 -17.08 -1.21
N LEU A 171 5.53 -17.67 -2.34
CA LEU A 171 4.75 -18.92 -2.38
C LEU A 171 5.51 -20.06 -1.69
N GLU A 172 6.83 -20.15 -1.87
CA GLU A 172 7.67 -21.12 -1.20
C GLU A 172 7.64 -20.93 0.32
N LEU A 173 7.90 -19.73 0.82
CA LEU A 173 7.88 -19.42 2.25
C LEU A 173 6.51 -19.73 2.87
N LEU A 174 5.44 -19.24 2.23
CA LEU A 174 4.07 -19.47 2.71
C LEU A 174 3.68 -20.95 2.67
N SER A 175 4.18 -21.73 1.72
CA SER A 175 3.90 -23.18 1.66
C SER A 175 4.50 -23.95 2.84
N ARG A 176 5.64 -23.49 3.35
CA ARG A 176 6.34 -24.06 4.51
C ARG A 176 5.82 -23.55 5.86
N GLU A 177 5.13 -22.39 5.86
CA GLU A 177 4.55 -21.83 7.07
C GLU A 177 3.39 -22.71 7.57
N PRO A 178 3.46 -23.29 8.77
CA PRO A 178 2.38 -24.14 9.27
C PRO A 178 1.14 -23.37 9.65
N ARG A 179 1.28 -22.07 9.96
CA ARG A 179 0.20 -21.21 10.41
C ARG A 179 -0.63 -20.73 9.21
N ARG A 180 -1.84 -21.27 9.10
CA ARG A 180 -2.80 -20.89 8.05
C ARG A 180 -3.85 -19.88 8.53
N ARG A 181 -3.85 -19.58 9.82
CA ARG A 181 -4.78 -18.67 10.49
C ARG A 181 -4.01 -17.73 11.39
N ASP A 182 -4.58 -16.54 11.64
CA ASP A 182 -3.98 -15.51 12.49
C ASP A 182 -2.54 -15.11 12.06
N LEU A 183 -2.21 -15.29 10.77
CA LEU A 183 -0.92 -14.88 10.22
C LEU A 183 -0.98 -13.41 9.79
N PHE A 184 -0.05 -12.61 10.31
CA PHE A 184 0.29 -11.28 9.82
C PHE A 184 1.80 -11.13 9.76
N THR A 185 2.35 -10.90 8.57
CA THR A 185 3.79 -10.80 8.32
C THR A 185 4.12 -9.77 7.24
N GLY A 186 5.33 -9.23 7.26
CA GLY A 186 5.81 -8.20 6.36
C GLY A 186 7.06 -7.52 6.92
N PHE A 187 7.38 -6.32 6.45
CA PHE A 187 8.40 -5.50 7.10
C PHE A 187 7.83 -4.91 8.39
N ILE A 188 8.20 -5.53 9.53
CA ILE A 188 7.63 -5.20 10.83
C ILE A 188 8.14 -3.84 11.32
N MET A 189 7.20 -2.97 11.67
CA MET A 189 7.41 -1.67 12.27
C MET A 189 7.01 -1.76 13.75
N ASP A 190 7.98 -2.11 14.57
CA ASP A 190 7.83 -2.09 16.03
C ASP A 190 8.39 -0.79 16.61
N GLN A 191 7.87 -0.34 17.76
CA GLN A 191 8.29 0.88 18.45
C GLN A 191 8.25 2.14 17.55
N SER A 192 7.25 2.26 16.70
CA SER A 192 7.07 3.42 15.81
C SER A 192 6.19 4.47 16.46
N TRP A 193 6.54 5.75 16.29
CA TRP A 193 5.78 6.89 16.83
C TRP A 193 5.25 7.82 15.75
N PRO A 194 4.16 8.54 16.04
CA PRO A 194 3.57 9.50 15.11
C PRO A 194 4.54 10.63 14.77
N ILE A 195 4.67 10.91 13.48
CA ILE A 195 5.47 12.05 13.00
C ILE A 195 4.68 13.34 13.24
N ARG A 196 5.18 14.20 14.15
CA ARG A 196 4.56 15.46 14.55
C ARG A 196 5.03 16.67 13.72
N ASN A 197 5.89 16.46 12.72
CA ASN A 197 6.31 17.49 11.78
C ASN A 197 5.22 17.72 10.72
N ILE A 198 4.61 18.92 10.72
CA ILE A 198 3.52 19.32 9.81
C ILE A 198 3.89 19.31 8.32
N PHE A 199 5.18 19.34 7.98
CA PHE A 199 5.67 19.28 6.61
C PHE A 199 5.86 17.84 6.11
N SER A 200 5.71 16.84 6.97
CA SER A 200 5.80 15.44 6.57
C SER A 200 4.48 14.96 5.95
N LYS A 201 4.56 14.17 4.88
CA LYS A 201 3.39 13.49 4.33
C LYS A 201 2.76 12.49 5.31
N TRP A 202 3.51 12.07 6.32
CA TRP A 202 3.06 11.19 7.41
C TRP A 202 2.70 11.95 8.68
N TYR A 203 2.49 13.27 8.59
CA TYR A 203 2.11 14.06 9.74
C TYR A 203 0.81 13.55 10.38
N VAL A 204 0.83 13.39 11.69
CA VAL A 204 -0.33 13.06 12.53
C VAL A 204 -0.34 14.01 13.72
N SER A 205 -1.45 14.72 13.93
CA SER A 205 -1.59 15.61 15.09
C SER A 205 -1.83 14.83 16.38
N ALA A 206 -1.59 15.46 17.54
CA ALA A 206 -1.90 14.86 18.83
C ALA A 206 -3.41 14.66 19.04
N ALA A 207 -4.25 15.47 18.36
CA ALA A 207 -5.70 15.31 18.39
C ALA A 207 -6.16 14.08 17.58
N GLU A 208 -5.51 13.78 16.43
CA GLU A 208 -5.82 12.58 15.63
C GLU A 208 -5.36 11.28 16.30
N PHE A 209 -4.21 11.32 16.97
CA PHE A 209 -3.65 10.17 17.68
C PHE A 209 -2.89 10.64 18.94
N PRO A 210 -3.52 10.59 20.12
CA PRO A 210 -2.95 11.14 21.36
C PRO A 210 -1.84 10.28 21.97
N MET A 211 -1.75 8.99 21.60
CA MET A 211 -0.72 8.09 22.13
C MET A 211 0.66 8.41 21.58
N GLN A 212 1.70 8.04 22.32
CA GLN A 212 3.10 8.29 21.95
C GLN A 212 3.60 7.30 20.90
N MET A 213 3.11 6.07 20.92
CA MET A 213 3.54 5.00 19.99
C MET A 213 2.35 4.35 19.33
N TYR A 214 2.57 3.90 18.10
CA TYR A 214 1.65 3.01 17.39
C TYR A 214 1.78 1.58 17.94
N PRO A 215 0.72 0.76 17.87
CA PRO A 215 0.89 -0.68 18.04
C PRO A 215 1.79 -1.23 16.93
N PRO A 216 2.43 -2.39 17.10
CA PRO A 216 3.20 -3.02 16.03
C PRO A 216 2.37 -3.21 14.77
N PHE A 217 2.93 -2.87 13.60
CA PHE A 217 2.30 -3.01 12.29
C PHE A 217 3.34 -3.43 11.25
N CYS A 218 2.93 -3.84 10.06
CA CYS A 218 3.83 -4.03 8.93
C CYS A 218 3.73 -2.84 7.98
N SER A 219 4.87 -2.41 7.42
CA SER A 219 4.93 -1.33 6.43
C SER A 219 3.95 -1.57 5.28
N GLY A 220 3.23 -0.51 4.89
CA GLY A 220 2.27 -0.53 3.79
C GLY A 220 2.86 -0.88 2.42
N THR A 221 4.18 -0.91 2.28
CA THR A 221 4.84 -1.31 1.04
C THR A 221 4.55 -2.77 0.65
N GLY A 222 4.39 -3.67 1.66
CA GLY A 222 3.99 -5.05 1.39
C GLY A 222 3.85 -5.86 2.66
N TYR A 223 2.68 -6.44 2.88
CA TYR A 223 2.41 -7.36 4.00
C TYR A 223 1.42 -8.47 3.60
N VAL A 224 1.47 -9.57 4.32
CA VAL A 224 0.64 -10.75 4.11
C VAL A 224 -0.25 -10.99 5.34
N LEU A 225 -1.51 -11.29 5.07
CA LEU A 225 -2.49 -11.78 6.06
C LEU A 225 -3.00 -13.16 5.65
N SER A 226 -3.28 -14.01 6.61
CA SER A 226 -4.20 -15.13 6.35
C SER A 226 -5.59 -14.59 6.08
N THR A 227 -6.36 -15.23 5.19
CA THR A 227 -7.66 -14.70 4.74
C THR A 227 -8.67 -14.58 5.90
N ASP A 228 -8.65 -15.52 6.85
CA ASP A 228 -9.50 -15.41 8.05
C ASP A 228 -9.19 -14.14 8.85
N LEU A 229 -7.90 -13.79 9.00
CA LEU A 229 -7.48 -12.58 9.71
C LEU A 229 -7.84 -11.32 8.91
N ALA A 230 -7.64 -11.33 7.59
CA ALA A 230 -8.02 -10.23 6.70
C ALA A 230 -9.52 -9.91 6.82
N CYS A 231 -10.37 -10.93 6.90
CA CYS A 231 -11.81 -10.76 7.08
C CYS A 231 -12.17 -10.28 8.49
N ARG A 232 -11.44 -10.68 9.51
CA ARG A 232 -11.60 -10.12 10.86
C ARG A 232 -11.19 -8.66 10.93
N VAL A 233 -10.09 -8.27 10.24
CA VAL A 233 -9.70 -6.87 10.10
C VAL A 233 -10.79 -6.06 9.40
N TRP A 234 -11.35 -6.56 8.29
CA TRP A 234 -12.50 -5.93 7.63
C TRP A 234 -13.68 -5.73 8.58
N ASN A 235 -14.03 -6.75 9.36
CA ASN A 235 -15.18 -6.68 10.26
C ASN A 235 -14.95 -5.69 11.41
N ILE A 236 -13.79 -5.72 12.07
CA ILE A 236 -13.47 -4.84 13.20
C ILE A 236 -13.25 -3.38 12.76
N SER A 237 -12.87 -3.14 11.51
CA SER A 237 -12.64 -1.80 10.96
C SER A 237 -13.84 -0.87 11.10
N ARG A 238 -15.06 -1.42 11.22
CA ARG A 238 -16.29 -0.65 11.46
C ARG A 238 -16.36 -0.06 12.87
N ALA A 239 -15.65 -0.63 13.82
CA ALA A 239 -15.60 -0.19 15.22
C ALA A 239 -14.35 0.62 15.54
N VAL A 240 -13.26 0.44 14.78
CA VAL A 240 -12.01 1.20 14.94
C VAL A 240 -12.13 2.55 14.23
N PRO A 241 -11.87 3.69 14.91
CA PRO A 241 -11.87 5.00 14.25
C PRO A 241 -10.93 5.04 13.05
N LEU A 242 -11.45 5.50 11.91
CA LEU A 242 -10.70 5.53 10.66
C LEU A 242 -9.44 6.39 10.79
N PHE A 243 -8.31 5.88 10.31
CA PHE A 243 -7.02 6.54 10.38
C PHE A 243 -6.40 6.67 8.99
N LYS A 244 -5.76 7.79 8.71
CA LYS A 244 -5.29 8.15 7.36
C LYS A 244 -4.03 7.41 6.89
N LEU A 245 -3.24 6.85 7.82
CA LEU A 245 -2.10 6.01 7.48
C LEU A 245 -2.57 4.55 7.46
N GLU A 246 -2.63 3.99 6.28
CA GLU A 246 -3.28 2.71 6.00
C GLU A 246 -2.66 1.55 6.79
N ASP A 247 -1.35 1.46 6.79
CA ASP A 247 -0.58 0.42 7.45
C ASP A 247 -0.71 0.49 8.99
N VAL A 248 -0.65 1.68 9.54
CA VAL A 248 -0.93 1.93 10.96
C VAL A 248 -2.38 1.56 11.28
N TYR A 249 -3.34 1.89 10.39
CA TYR A 249 -4.75 1.55 10.59
C TYR A 249 -4.99 0.03 10.66
N VAL A 250 -4.36 -0.72 9.78
CA VAL A 250 -4.39 -2.20 9.83
C VAL A 250 -3.78 -2.68 11.16
N GLY A 251 -2.67 -2.08 11.60
CA GLY A 251 -2.07 -2.36 12.91
C GLY A 251 -3.00 -2.07 14.09
N LEU A 252 -3.75 -0.95 14.03
CA LEU A 252 -4.77 -0.63 15.05
C LEU A 252 -5.89 -1.68 15.10
N CYS A 253 -6.40 -2.09 13.94
CA CYS A 253 -7.40 -3.17 13.86
C CYS A 253 -6.87 -4.49 14.43
N LEU A 254 -5.61 -4.83 14.14
CA LEU A 254 -4.97 -6.04 14.64
C LEU A 254 -4.69 -5.99 16.15
N ALA A 255 -4.38 -4.82 16.68
CA ALA A 255 -4.24 -4.62 18.12
C ALA A 255 -5.56 -4.89 18.87
N GLU A 256 -6.70 -4.42 18.34
CA GLU A 256 -8.03 -4.75 18.86
C GLU A 256 -8.32 -6.25 18.81
N LEU A 257 -7.85 -6.92 17.76
CA LEU A 257 -7.95 -8.39 17.60
C LEU A 257 -6.92 -9.16 18.44
N LYS A 258 -5.99 -8.46 19.12
CA LYS A 258 -4.88 -9.02 19.90
C LYS A 258 -3.93 -9.90 19.07
N VAL A 259 -3.77 -9.58 17.79
CA VAL A 259 -2.84 -10.25 16.87
C VAL A 259 -1.64 -9.34 16.64
N LYS A 260 -0.44 -9.89 16.73
CA LYS A 260 0.83 -9.20 16.46
C LYS A 260 1.45 -9.71 15.17
N PRO A 261 2.21 -8.87 14.44
CA PRO A 261 3.00 -9.34 13.33
C PRO A 261 4.07 -10.33 13.80
N LEU A 262 4.45 -11.22 12.90
CA LEU A 262 5.54 -12.18 13.15
C LEU A 262 6.40 -12.33 11.91
N ASP A 263 7.67 -12.61 12.11
CA ASP A 263 8.60 -13.01 11.04
C ASP A 263 8.37 -14.47 10.65
N ILE A 264 8.31 -14.73 9.35
CA ILE A 264 8.16 -16.08 8.78
C ILE A 264 9.50 -16.63 8.29
N HIS A 265 10.60 -15.94 8.57
CA HIS A 265 11.95 -16.32 8.18
C HIS A 265 12.98 -15.78 9.19
N ASP A 266 14.10 -16.48 9.37
CA ASP A 266 15.17 -16.12 10.33
C ASP A 266 15.91 -14.82 9.94
N ARG A 267 15.84 -14.41 8.68
CA ARG A 267 16.40 -13.16 8.17
C ARG A 267 15.32 -12.28 7.57
N PRO A 268 15.54 -10.95 7.49
CA PRO A 268 14.61 -10.05 6.82
C PRO A 268 14.46 -10.41 5.33
N VAL A 269 13.23 -10.73 4.91
CA VAL A 269 12.89 -11.03 3.52
C VAL A 269 11.93 -9.99 2.91
N PHE A 270 11.24 -9.22 3.76
CA PHE A 270 10.44 -8.07 3.36
C PHE A 270 11.25 -6.78 3.55
N HIS A 271 11.32 -5.94 2.51
CA HIS A 271 12.04 -4.68 2.55
C HIS A 271 11.12 -3.53 2.16
N SER A 272 10.97 -2.54 3.06
CA SER A 272 10.23 -1.30 2.82
C SER A 272 11.07 -0.22 2.11
N TYR A 273 12.29 -0.54 1.75
CA TYR A 273 13.25 0.29 1.04
C TYR A 273 13.78 -0.43 -0.19
N ARG A 274 14.49 0.31 -1.05
CA ARG A 274 15.11 -0.27 -2.25
C ARG A 274 16.33 -1.10 -1.86
N VAL A 275 16.32 -2.36 -2.29
CA VAL A 275 17.49 -3.24 -2.24
C VAL A 275 18.23 -3.13 -3.58
N PRO A 276 19.56 -2.91 -3.60
CA PRO A 276 20.35 -2.96 -4.83
C PRO A 276 20.14 -4.30 -5.55
N PHE A 277 19.91 -4.24 -6.86
CA PHE A 277 19.65 -5.45 -7.63
C PHE A 277 20.89 -6.32 -7.76
N SER A 278 20.76 -7.57 -7.38
CA SER A 278 21.56 -8.69 -7.82
C SER A 278 20.67 -9.93 -7.87
N ILE A 279 20.97 -10.86 -8.74
CA ILE A 279 20.21 -12.11 -8.88
C ILE A 279 20.12 -12.81 -7.51
N CYS A 280 21.25 -12.92 -6.79
CA CYS A 280 21.31 -13.60 -5.50
C CYS A 280 20.47 -12.88 -4.42
N SER A 281 20.54 -11.56 -4.33
CA SER A 281 19.74 -10.82 -3.36
C SER A 281 18.23 -10.97 -3.68
N TYR A 282 17.85 -10.86 -4.96
CA TYR A 282 16.45 -10.90 -5.36
C TYR A 282 15.84 -12.31 -5.36
N ARG A 283 16.64 -13.37 -5.39
CA ARG A 283 16.17 -14.73 -5.13
C ARG A 283 15.78 -14.98 -3.68
N GLN A 284 16.35 -14.22 -2.76
CA GLN A 284 16.25 -14.44 -1.31
C GLN A 284 15.46 -13.32 -0.59
N LEU A 285 14.81 -12.40 -1.31
CA LEU A 285 13.90 -11.42 -0.77
C LEU A 285 12.48 -11.63 -1.31
N VAL A 286 11.48 -11.17 -0.56
CA VAL A 286 10.09 -11.12 -1.01
C VAL A 286 9.79 -9.76 -1.66
N THR A 287 10.23 -8.65 -1.04
CA THR A 287 9.89 -7.30 -1.51
C THR A 287 11.12 -6.39 -1.63
N SER A 288 11.10 -5.49 -2.64
CA SER A 288 12.00 -4.35 -2.76
C SER A 288 11.19 -3.14 -3.25
N HIS A 289 11.33 -1.99 -2.58
CA HIS A 289 10.52 -0.79 -2.83
C HIS A 289 11.17 0.16 -3.84
N ARG A 290 10.37 1.01 -4.47
CA ARG A 290 10.80 2.03 -5.46
C ARG A 290 11.51 1.40 -6.66
N VAL A 291 10.96 0.32 -7.17
CA VAL A 291 11.39 -0.33 -8.41
C VAL A 291 10.46 0.13 -9.52
N THR A 292 11.01 0.83 -10.51
CA THR A 292 10.24 1.35 -11.65
C THR A 292 9.68 0.22 -12.52
N PRO A 293 8.62 0.44 -13.32
CA PRO A 293 8.07 -0.59 -14.20
C PRO A 293 9.12 -1.23 -15.13
N THR A 294 10.00 -0.42 -15.70
CA THR A 294 11.08 -0.92 -16.56
C THR A 294 12.04 -1.84 -15.79
N GLU A 295 12.43 -1.45 -14.58
CA GLU A 295 13.29 -2.25 -13.72
C GLU A 295 12.58 -3.53 -13.25
N GLN A 296 11.28 -3.47 -12.92
CA GLN A 296 10.50 -4.67 -12.57
C GLN A 296 10.54 -5.70 -13.70
N ALA A 297 10.34 -5.28 -14.94
CA ALA A 297 10.39 -6.15 -16.11
C ALA A 297 11.79 -6.74 -16.32
N ASP A 298 12.83 -5.92 -16.15
CA ASP A 298 14.21 -6.34 -16.35
C ASP A 298 14.70 -7.30 -15.25
N TYR A 299 14.48 -6.95 -13.98
CA TYR A 299 14.85 -7.79 -12.84
C TYR A 299 14.12 -9.14 -12.88
N TRP A 300 12.83 -9.10 -13.23
CA TRP A 300 12.04 -10.33 -13.38
C TRP A 300 12.62 -11.24 -14.47
N ARG A 301 12.93 -10.69 -15.66
CA ARG A 301 13.52 -11.44 -16.78
C ARG A 301 14.85 -12.07 -16.38
N GLN A 302 15.73 -11.31 -15.71
CA GLN A 302 17.02 -11.80 -15.25
C GLN A 302 16.87 -12.93 -14.22
N LEU A 303 15.94 -12.78 -13.26
CA LEU A 303 15.65 -13.84 -12.29
C LEU A 303 15.15 -15.12 -12.95
N GLN A 304 14.23 -15.01 -13.91
CA GLN A 304 13.70 -16.18 -14.63
C GLN A 304 14.78 -16.85 -15.50
N ALA A 305 15.67 -16.07 -16.11
CA ALA A 305 16.75 -16.59 -16.94
C ALA A 305 17.89 -17.25 -16.14
N SER A 306 18.09 -16.82 -14.88
CA SER A 306 19.25 -17.24 -14.07
C SER A 306 19.17 -18.69 -13.56
N GLY A 307 18.03 -19.37 -13.68
CA GLY A 307 17.87 -20.79 -13.32
C GLY A 307 18.44 -21.13 -11.93
N ASN A 308 19.29 -22.16 -11.87
CA ASN A 308 19.95 -22.64 -10.67
C ASN A 308 21.41 -22.14 -10.52
N GLU A 309 21.73 -20.94 -11.00
CA GLU A 309 23.05 -20.35 -10.71
C GLU A 309 23.31 -20.34 -9.19
N LYS A 310 24.49 -20.83 -8.77
CA LYS A 310 24.87 -20.85 -7.37
C LYS A 310 25.12 -19.41 -6.88
N CYS A 311 24.54 -19.08 -5.76
CA CYS A 311 24.82 -17.84 -5.08
C CYS A 311 25.92 -18.03 -4.00
N PRO A 312 26.75 -17.00 -3.74
CA PRO A 312 27.70 -17.07 -2.63
C PRO A 312 26.95 -17.35 -1.32
N GLY A 313 27.22 -18.50 -0.69
CA GLY A 313 26.58 -18.90 0.56
C GLY A 313 25.43 -19.92 0.45
N ASP A 314 25.17 -20.44 -0.76
CA ASP A 314 24.24 -21.58 -0.99
C ASP A 314 24.91 -22.91 -0.60
#